data_807b22e54e7fe1bd98a02dd43b673d81
#
_entry.id   807b22e54e7fe1bd98a02dd43b673d81
#
_cell.length_a   1.000
_cell.length_b   1.000
_cell.length_c   1.000
_cell.angle_alpha   90.00
_cell.angle_beta   90.00
_cell.angle_gamma   90.00
#
_symmetry.space_group_name_H-M   'P 1'
#
loop_
_entity.id
_entity.type
_entity.pdbx_description
1 polymer ?
#
loop_
_entity_poly.entity_id
_entity_poly.type
_entity_poly.pdbx_seq_one_letter_code
_entity_poly.pdbx_strand_id
1 'polypeptide(L)'
;MVQTNLPNRLTVLLANEQEGWHQTVRGLLEPQGVQTVAARSGREALELIEKTPVHVAVLDAQMPQLGGLQVIRIMRELRKAPPAILLASDLTTHLLRDALGMHVFSVLSKPVDFNLLLDALARVLRRYHQGQWPEPK
;
A
#
# COMPACT_ATOMS: atom_id res chain seq x y z
N MET A 1 -9.29 -28.47 -0.53
CA MET A 1 -9.26 -27.86 -0.41
C MET A 1 -9.21 -26.98 -0.19
N VAL A 2 -9.09 -27.12 0.20
CA VAL A 2 -8.89 -26.32 0.38
C VAL A 2 -8.97 -25.22 0.58
N GLN A 3 -8.91 -24.81 0.92
CA GLN A 3 -9.05 -23.71 1.06
C GLN A 3 -8.58 -22.69 0.64
N THR A 4 -8.62 -22.83 0.46
CA THR A 4 -8.09 -21.81 -0.25
C THR A 4 -8.56 -20.49 0.15
N ASN A 5 -9.67 -20.32 0.60
CA ASN A 5 -10.13 -19.10 1.15
C ASN A 5 -9.63 -18.96 2.49
N LEU A 6 -8.43 -18.51 2.60
CA LEU A 6 -7.80 -18.37 3.88
C LEU A 6 -8.35 -17.14 4.55
N PRO A 7 -8.94 -17.29 5.73
CA PRO A 7 -9.47 -16.13 6.43
C PRO A 7 -8.40 -15.10 6.77
N ASN A 8 -7.13 -15.54 6.77
CA ASN A 8 -6.03 -14.65 7.12
C ASN A 8 -5.25 -14.16 5.92
N ARG A 9 -5.87 -14.19 4.76
CA ARG A 9 -5.19 -13.75 3.56
C ARG A 9 -4.88 -12.26 3.65
N LEU A 10 -3.63 -11.91 3.39
CA LEU A 10 -3.20 -10.52 3.46
C LEU A 10 -3.72 -9.74 2.26
N THR A 11 -4.17 -8.53 2.51
CA THR A 11 -4.70 -7.64 1.48
C THR A 11 -3.89 -6.37 1.41
N VAL A 12 -3.43 -6.04 0.21
CA VAL A 12 -2.65 -4.84 -0.06
C VAL A 12 -3.49 -3.92 -0.93
N LEU A 13 -3.67 -2.68 -0.47
CA LEU A 13 -4.33 -1.65 -1.26
C LEU A 13 -3.31 -0.99 -2.16
N LEU A 14 -3.64 -0.91 -3.45
CA LEU A 14 -2.79 -0.27 -4.44
C LEU A 14 -3.51 0.97 -4.96
N ALA A 15 -3.06 2.14 -4.54
CA ALA A 15 -3.71 3.40 -4.93
C ALA A 15 -2.83 4.18 -5.88
N ASN A 16 -3.25 4.24 -7.14
CA ASN A 16 -2.51 4.90 -8.21
C ASN A 16 -3.50 5.11 -9.35
N GLU A 17 -3.39 6.20 -10.09
CA GLU A 17 -4.35 6.42 -11.16
C GLU A 17 -4.03 5.63 -12.43
N GLN A 18 -2.87 4.98 -12.51
CA GLN A 18 -2.47 4.26 -13.72
C GLN A 18 -2.81 2.78 -13.62
N GLU A 19 -3.67 2.34 -14.52
CA GLU A 19 -4.13 0.96 -14.53
C GLU A 19 -3.00 -0.04 -14.77
N GLY A 20 -2.07 0.30 -15.66
CA GLY A 20 -0.96 -0.61 -15.96
C GLY A 20 -0.11 -0.90 -14.73
N TRP A 21 0.06 0.10 -13.87
CA TRP A 21 0.80 -0.10 -12.64
C TRP A 21 0.10 -1.10 -11.72
N HIS A 22 -1.23 -0.97 -11.60
CA HIS A 22 -2.02 -1.91 -10.80
C HIS A 22 -1.83 -3.33 -11.30
N GLN A 23 -1.91 -3.52 -12.60
CA GLN A 23 -1.82 -4.86 -13.17
C GLN A 23 -0.44 -5.46 -12.93
N THR A 24 0.59 -4.65 -13.07
CA THR A 24 1.95 -5.14 -12.86
C THR A 24 2.16 -5.60 -11.42
N VAL A 25 1.77 -4.76 -10.46
CA VAL A 25 1.97 -5.12 -9.06
C VAL A 25 1.09 -6.29 -8.65
N ARG A 26 -0.15 -6.31 -9.13
CA ARG A 26 -1.03 -7.44 -8.86
C ARG A 26 -0.41 -8.75 -9.37
N GLY A 27 0.17 -8.72 -10.57
CA GLY A 27 0.81 -9.91 -11.13
C GLY A 27 1.99 -10.39 -10.32
N LEU A 28 2.62 -9.49 -9.56
CA LEU A 28 3.73 -9.87 -8.69
C LEU A 28 3.27 -10.39 -7.34
N LEU A 29 2.15 -9.89 -6.84
CA LEU A 29 1.71 -10.22 -5.48
C LEU A 29 0.74 -11.39 -5.42
N GLU A 30 -0.20 -11.47 -6.34
CA GLU A 30 -1.24 -12.49 -6.24
C GLU A 30 -0.71 -13.91 -6.34
N PRO A 31 0.30 -14.20 -7.16
CA PRO A 31 0.86 -15.56 -7.15
C PRO A 31 1.45 -15.97 -5.83
N GLN A 32 1.75 -15.02 -4.96
CA GLN A 32 2.28 -15.33 -3.64
C GLN A 32 1.20 -15.43 -2.58
N GLY A 33 -0.06 -15.42 -2.98
CA GLY A 33 -1.16 -15.57 -2.04
C GLY A 33 -1.63 -14.28 -1.41
N VAL A 34 -1.15 -13.14 -1.88
CA VAL A 34 -1.54 -11.84 -1.36
C VAL A 34 -2.68 -11.28 -2.21
N GLN A 35 -3.74 -10.86 -1.55
CA GLN A 35 -4.87 -10.26 -2.24
C GLN A 35 -4.61 -8.78 -2.46
N THR A 36 -5.01 -8.26 -3.63
CA THR A 36 -4.85 -6.84 -3.90
C THR A 36 -6.20 -6.20 -4.18
N VAL A 37 -6.34 -4.94 -3.75
CA VAL A 37 -7.49 -4.12 -4.11
C VAL A 37 -6.95 -2.82 -4.69
N ALA A 38 -7.58 -2.34 -5.74
CA ALA A 38 -7.06 -1.20 -6.49
C ALA A 38 -7.94 0.01 -6.33
N ALA A 39 -7.32 1.17 -6.15
CA ALA A 39 -8.00 2.46 -6.12
C ALA A 39 -7.31 3.37 -7.12
N ARG A 40 -8.08 4.19 -7.82
CA ARG A 40 -7.53 5.12 -8.79
C ARG A 40 -7.48 6.54 -8.31
N SER A 41 -7.95 6.78 -7.10
CA SER A 41 -7.94 8.09 -6.49
C SER A 41 -7.84 7.95 -4.99
N GLY A 42 -7.49 9.05 -4.33
CA GLY A 42 -7.44 9.02 -2.88
C GLY A 42 -8.81 8.79 -2.24
N ARG A 43 -9.86 9.33 -2.85
CA ARG A 43 -11.21 9.11 -2.34
C ARG A 43 -11.58 7.64 -2.40
N GLU A 44 -11.28 7.00 -3.53
CA GLU A 44 -11.58 5.58 -3.68
C GLU A 44 -10.76 4.75 -2.70
N ALA A 45 -9.51 5.15 -2.46
CA ALA A 45 -8.67 4.46 -1.49
C ALA A 45 -9.29 4.52 -0.09
N LEU A 46 -9.79 5.68 0.31
CA LEU A 46 -10.43 5.81 1.62
C LEU A 46 -11.67 4.94 1.73
N GLU A 47 -12.46 4.88 0.67
CA GLU A 47 -13.65 4.04 0.68
C GLU A 47 -13.29 2.58 0.88
N LEU A 48 -12.24 2.13 0.22
CA LEU A 48 -11.81 0.75 0.34
C LEU A 48 -11.27 0.45 1.74
N ILE A 49 -10.54 1.39 2.31
CA ILE A 49 -10.00 1.22 3.65
C ILE A 49 -11.11 1.06 4.67
N GLU A 50 -12.22 1.79 4.49
CA GLU A 50 -13.33 1.68 5.40
C GLU A 50 -14.12 0.39 5.24
N LYS A 51 -14.18 -0.14 4.03
CA LYS A 51 -15.05 -1.28 3.74
C LYS A 51 -14.33 -2.61 3.72
N THR A 52 -13.01 -2.60 3.55
CA THR A 52 -12.24 -3.81 3.33
C THR A 52 -11.10 -3.88 4.33
N PRO A 53 -10.84 -5.04 4.94
CA PRO A 53 -9.65 -5.15 5.78
C PRO A 53 -8.40 -4.99 4.93
N VAL A 54 -7.68 -3.91 5.11
CA VAL A 54 -6.44 -3.63 4.38
C VAL A 54 -5.28 -3.75 5.34
N HIS A 55 -4.29 -4.56 4.98
CA HIS A 55 -3.14 -4.81 5.84
C HIS A 55 -1.98 -3.88 5.55
N VAL A 56 -1.87 -3.42 4.30
CA VAL A 56 -0.86 -2.45 3.90
C VAL A 56 -1.45 -1.60 2.79
N ALA A 57 -1.17 -0.31 2.80
CA ALA A 57 -1.60 0.59 1.74
C ALA A 57 -0.38 1.13 1.00
N VAL A 58 -0.35 0.96 -0.32
CA VAL A 58 0.65 1.57 -1.19
C VAL A 58 -0.04 2.73 -1.88
N LEU A 59 0.40 3.95 -1.59
CA LEU A 59 -0.31 5.15 -2.00
C LEU A 59 0.60 6.06 -2.82
N ASP A 60 0.12 6.45 -4.00
CA ASP A 60 0.82 7.45 -4.79
C ASP A 60 0.60 8.82 -4.16
N ALA A 61 1.67 9.59 -4.00
CA ALA A 61 1.57 10.92 -3.42
C ALA A 61 0.70 11.85 -4.27
N GLN A 62 0.61 11.58 -5.56
CA GLN A 62 -0.15 12.42 -6.49
C GLN A 62 -1.25 11.62 -7.13
N MET A 63 -2.48 11.88 -6.72
CA MET A 63 -3.66 11.24 -7.26
C MET A 63 -4.78 12.26 -7.39
N PRO A 64 -5.74 12.02 -8.30
CA PRO A 64 -6.89 12.91 -8.38
C PRO A 64 -7.64 12.95 -7.06
N GLN A 65 -8.19 14.09 -6.75
CA GLN A 65 -9.05 14.36 -5.61
C GLN A 65 -8.30 14.40 -4.28
N LEU A 66 -7.51 13.37 -3.93
CA LEU A 66 -6.72 13.37 -2.72
C LEU A 66 -5.42 12.63 -2.99
N GLY A 67 -4.31 13.26 -2.66
CA GLY A 67 -3.01 12.59 -2.77
C GLY A 67 -2.75 11.65 -1.61
N GLY A 68 -1.68 10.88 -1.73
CA GLY A 68 -1.38 9.84 -0.73
C GLY A 68 -1.19 10.36 0.67
N LEU A 69 -0.52 11.49 0.85
CA LEU A 69 -0.33 12.04 2.19
C LEU A 69 -1.63 12.46 2.82
N GLN A 70 -2.54 13.02 2.02
CA GLN A 70 -3.84 13.41 2.53
C GLN A 70 -4.65 12.20 2.95
N VAL A 71 -4.57 11.13 2.17
CA VAL A 71 -5.24 9.87 2.51
C VAL A 71 -4.71 9.36 3.85
N ILE A 72 -3.39 9.37 4.03
CA ILE A 72 -2.79 8.89 5.27
C ILE A 72 -3.27 9.72 6.46
N ARG A 73 -3.32 11.04 6.29
CA ARG A 73 -3.78 11.89 7.38
C ARG A 73 -5.20 11.56 7.80
N ILE A 74 -6.09 11.37 6.81
CA ILE A 74 -7.49 11.05 7.11
C ILE A 74 -7.61 9.66 7.73
N MET A 75 -6.87 8.67 7.23
CA MET A 75 -6.89 7.33 7.81
C MET A 75 -6.56 7.37 9.30
N ARG A 76 -5.52 8.13 9.64
CA ARG A 76 -5.08 8.20 11.02
C ARG A 76 -6.13 8.82 11.90
N GLU A 77 -6.85 9.82 11.41
CA GLU A 77 -7.92 10.43 12.17
C GLU A 77 -9.08 9.48 12.37
N LEU A 78 -9.31 8.60 11.41
CA LEU A 78 -10.38 7.62 11.51
C LEU A 78 -9.98 6.39 12.32
N ARG A 79 -8.75 6.32 12.76
CA ARG A 79 -8.22 5.19 13.53
C ARG A 79 -8.29 3.88 12.76
N LYS A 80 -8.21 3.97 11.43
CA LYS A 80 -8.16 2.80 10.58
C LYS A 80 -6.97 2.95 9.66
N ALA A 81 -5.80 3.04 10.26
CA ALA A 81 -4.61 3.35 9.52
C ALA A 81 -3.72 2.13 9.37
N PRO A 82 -3.84 1.41 8.25
CA PRO A 82 -2.84 0.37 7.96
C PRO A 82 -1.50 1.02 7.72
N PRO A 83 -0.40 0.29 7.91
CA PRO A 83 0.90 0.82 7.53
C PRO A 83 0.90 1.20 6.07
N ALA A 84 1.59 2.29 5.74
CA ALA A 84 1.55 2.85 4.40
C ALA A 84 2.93 2.98 3.80
N ILE A 85 3.02 2.70 2.50
CA ILE A 85 4.18 2.98 1.68
C ILE A 85 3.76 4.07 0.70
N LEU A 86 4.52 5.16 0.65
CA LEU A 86 4.21 6.30 -0.20
C LEU A 86 5.12 6.29 -1.42
N LEU A 87 4.54 6.52 -2.59
CA LEU A 87 5.30 6.63 -3.84
C LEU A 87 5.27 8.07 -4.29
N ALA A 88 6.44 8.65 -4.61
CA ALA A 88 6.50 10.06 -5.00
C ALA A 88 7.54 10.29 -6.07
N SER A 89 7.21 11.15 -7.05
CA SER A 89 8.15 11.52 -8.09
C SER A 89 9.22 12.48 -7.59
N ASP A 90 8.83 13.35 -6.68
CA ASP A 90 9.68 14.45 -6.25
C ASP A 90 9.88 14.35 -4.74
N LEU A 91 11.02 13.81 -4.34
CA LEU A 91 11.31 13.59 -2.92
C LEU A 91 11.90 14.87 -2.33
N THR A 92 11.05 15.86 -2.13
CA THR A 92 11.50 17.10 -1.52
C THR A 92 11.67 16.89 -0.02
N THR A 93 12.47 17.76 0.59
CA THR A 93 12.65 17.76 2.04
C THR A 93 11.30 17.94 2.73
N HIS A 94 10.45 18.78 2.17
CA HIS A 94 9.13 19.02 2.75
C HIS A 94 8.27 17.75 2.74
N LEU A 95 8.24 17.05 1.61
CA LEU A 95 7.48 15.81 1.50
C LEU A 95 7.99 14.77 2.49
N LEU A 96 9.31 14.60 2.56
CA LEU A 96 9.90 13.61 3.45
C LEU A 96 9.62 13.93 4.92
N ARG A 97 9.66 15.21 5.26
CA ARG A 97 9.37 15.63 6.62
C ARG A 97 7.92 15.34 6.98
N ASP A 98 6.99 15.64 6.07
CA ASP A 98 5.58 15.36 6.30
C ASP A 98 5.33 13.86 6.46
N ALA A 99 5.93 13.06 5.58
CA ALA A 99 5.76 11.62 5.63
C ALA A 99 6.28 11.05 6.94
N LEU A 100 7.45 11.54 7.39
CA LEU A 100 8.01 11.10 8.65
C LEU A 100 7.10 11.44 9.81
N GLY A 101 6.52 12.65 9.79
CA GLY A 101 5.60 13.07 10.83
C GLY A 101 4.33 12.25 10.88
N MET A 102 3.96 11.59 9.80
CA MET A 102 2.77 10.76 9.74
C MET A 102 3.10 9.28 9.91
N HIS A 103 4.34 8.97 10.25
CA HIS A 103 4.77 7.59 10.48
C HIS A 103 4.55 6.68 9.27
N VAL A 104 4.81 7.22 8.08
CA VAL A 104 4.81 6.42 6.86
C VAL A 104 5.92 5.40 6.97
N PHE A 105 5.63 4.15 6.62
CA PHE A 105 6.63 3.09 6.76
C PHE A 105 7.82 3.32 5.85
N SER A 106 7.56 3.69 4.60
CA SER A 106 8.62 3.89 3.63
C SER A 106 8.15 4.83 2.53
N VAL A 107 9.07 5.60 1.96
CA VAL A 107 8.81 6.46 0.81
C VAL A 107 9.70 5.98 -0.31
N LEU A 108 9.11 5.65 -1.45
CA LEU A 108 9.85 5.17 -2.61
C LEU A 108 9.68 6.16 -3.76
N SER A 109 10.76 6.38 -4.51
CA SER A 109 10.71 7.31 -5.63
C SER A 109 10.12 6.64 -6.86
N LYS A 110 9.49 7.43 -7.71
CA LYS A 110 9.02 6.99 -9.01
C LYS A 110 10.04 7.37 -10.06
N PRO A 111 10.25 6.58 -11.09
CA PRO A 111 9.56 5.31 -11.39
C PRO A 111 9.90 4.25 -10.35
N VAL A 112 8.89 3.46 -10.01
CA VAL A 112 9.03 2.50 -8.92
C VAL A 112 9.90 1.34 -9.35
N ASP A 113 10.89 1.03 -8.52
CA ASP A 113 11.65 -0.21 -8.64
C ASP A 113 10.83 -1.29 -7.95
N PHE A 114 10.31 -2.23 -8.71
CA PHE A 114 9.41 -3.23 -8.15
C PHE A 114 10.10 -4.14 -7.14
N ASN A 115 11.41 -4.35 -7.28
CA ASN A 115 12.14 -5.14 -6.28
C ASN A 115 12.15 -4.41 -4.93
N LEU A 116 12.36 -3.09 -4.96
CA LEU A 116 12.32 -2.30 -3.73
C LEU A 116 10.92 -2.28 -3.14
N LEU A 117 9.91 -2.19 -3.98
CA LEU A 117 8.53 -2.22 -3.50
C LEU A 117 8.20 -3.54 -2.83
N LEU A 118 8.56 -4.65 -3.48
CA LEU A 118 8.31 -5.97 -2.91
C LEU A 118 9.06 -6.17 -1.61
N ASP A 119 10.30 -5.69 -1.54
CA ASP A 119 11.07 -5.78 -0.31
C ASP A 119 10.42 -4.96 0.81
N ALA A 120 9.97 -3.75 0.50
CA ALA A 120 9.30 -2.91 1.50
C ALA A 120 8.01 -3.56 1.98
N LEU A 121 7.23 -4.14 1.05
CA LEU A 121 6.00 -4.83 1.42
C LEU A 121 6.28 -6.02 2.34
N ALA A 122 7.29 -6.80 2.01
CA ALA A 122 7.64 -7.96 2.82
C ALA A 122 8.03 -7.52 4.23
N ARG A 123 8.81 -6.43 4.34
CA ARG A 123 9.22 -5.94 5.66
C ARG A 123 8.04 -5.43 6.48
N VAL A 124 7.13 -4.71 5.83
CA VAL A 124 5.93 -4.22 6.52
C VAL A 124 5.11 -5.40 7.03
N LEU A 125 4.87 -6.36 6.17
CA LEU A 125 3.99 -7.46 6.52
C LEU A 125 4.61 -8.34 7.61
N ARG A 126 5.92 -8.53 7.58
CA ARG A 126 6.57 -9.26 8.66
C ARG A 126 6.51 -8.50 9.98
N ARG A 127 6.68 -7.19 9.93
CA ARG A 127 6.71 -6.38 11.15
C ARG A 127 5.33 -6.29 11.79
N TYR A 128 4.30 -6.07 10.99
CA TYR A 128 2.97 -5.79 11.52
C TYR A 128 2.05 -6.99 11.52
N HIS A 129 2.40 -8.05 10.79
CA HIS A 129 1.53 -9.22 10.67
C HIS A 129 2.27 -10.52 10.94
N GLN A 130 3.40 -10.41 11.60
CA GLN A 130 4.10 -11.53 12.23
C GLN A 130 4.32 -12.72 11.31
N GLY A 131 4.95 -12.45 10.18
CA GLY A 131 5.35 -13.54 9.32
C GLY A 131 4.27 -14.13 8.45
N GLN A 132 3.14 -13.45 8.33
CA GLN A 132 2.09 -13.94 7.41
C GLN A 132 2.46 -13.71 5.95
N TRP A 133 3.53 -13.01 5.68
CA TRP A 133 4.02 -12.85 4.32
C TRP A 133 4.56 -14.17 3.82
N PRO A 134 4.17 -14.59 2.60
CA PRO A 134 4.68 -15.87 2.08
C PRO A 134 6.20 -15.81 1.92
N GLU A 135 6.85 -16.86 2.38
CA GLU A 135 8.30 -16.90 2.29
C GLU A 135 8.75 -17.22 0.88
N PRO A 136 9.81 -16.59 0.38
CA PRO A 136 10.35 -16.94 -0.92
C PRO A 136 10.96 -18.32 -0.86
N LYS A 137 10.88 -19.01 -1.96
CA LYS A 137 11.42 -20.38 -2.03
C LYS A 137 12.90 -20.40 -2.38
#